data_41b2860987eaad8318dc4e4ec5912a9e
#
_entry.id   41b2860987eaad8318dc4e4ec5912a9e
#
_cell.length_a   1.000
_cell.length_b   1.000
_cell.length_c   1.000
_cell.angle_alpha   90.00
_cell.angle_beta   90.00
_cell.angle_gamma   90.00
#
_symmetry.space_group_name_H-M   'P 1'
#
loop_
_entity.id
_entity.type
_entity.pdbx_description
1 polymer ?
#
loop_
_entity_poly.entity_id
_entity_poly.type
_entity_poly.pdbx_seq_one_letter_code
_entity_poly.pdbx_strand_id
1 'polypeptide(L)'
;PSVLERYPHEFSGGQRQRIAIARALILEPEFMVLDEPTSALDVSVQAQVLNLLKDLQAKRNLTYLFISHNLSVVRYLADTVAIMYLGKIVEQAPVETLFNNPKHPYTISLLNSIPDLGEQKPFEPLIGDVPSPLHPPAACNFHPRCPIFLNEEPGSSLAKKCTSQYPEIWGDKNCYVRCHACE
;
A
#
# COMPACT_ATOMS: atom_id res chain seq x y z
N PRO A 1 -9.23 -37.41 -0.16
CA PRO A 1 -9.19 -38.05 1.17
C PRO A 1 -7.84 -37.82 1.86
N SER A 2 -6.70 -38.08 1.20
CA SER A 2 -5.36 -37.94 1.80
C SER A 2 -5.00 -36.52 2.26
N VAL A 3 -5.62 -35.47 1.70
CA VAL A 3 -5.38 -34.07 2.08
C VAL A 3 -6.04 -33.72 3.41
N LEU A 4 -7.17 -34.36 3.74
CA LEU A 4 -7.92 -34.10 4.98
C LEU A 4 -7.23 -34.64 6.24
N GLU A 5 -6.27 -35.55 6.08
CA GLU A 5 -5.52 -36.17 7.18
C GLU A 5 -4.19 -35.48 7.47
N ARG A 6 -3.83 -34.44 6.67
CA ARG A 6 -2.57 -33.73 6.79
C ARG A 6 -2.65 -32.56 7.77
N TYR A 7 -1.55 -32.37 8.48
CA TYR A 7 -1.35 -31.19 9.33
C TYR A 7 -0.91 -29.96 8.52
N PRO A 8 -1.19 -28.73 8.99
CA PRO A 8 -0.83 -27.50 8.26
C PRO A 8 0.64 -27.39 7.86
N HIS A 9 1.56 -27.92 8.65
CA HIS A 9 3.00 -27.89 8.37
C HIS A 9 3.44 -28.82 7.22
N GLU A 10 2.58 -29.77 6.81
CA GLU A 10 2.84 -30.69 5.70
C GLU A 10 2.44 -30.09 4.33
N PHE A 11 1.89 -28.88 4.33
CA PHE A 11 1.55 -28.15 3.10
C PHE A 11 2.59 -27.09 2.77
N SER A 12 2.87 -26.88 1.48
CA SER A 12 3.65 -25.74 1.03
C SER A 12 2.95 -24.40 1.35
N GLY A 13 3.70 -23.30 1.37
CA GLY A 13 3.15 -21.97 1.61
C GLY A 13 1.99 -21.64 0.68
N GLY A 14 2.14 -21.91 -0.61
CA GLY A 14 1.07 -21.68 -1.60
C GLY A 14 -0.14 -22.60 -1.43
N GLN A 15 0.05 -23.83 -0.97
CA GLN A 15 -1.06 -24.73 -0.65
C GLN A 15 -1.84 -24.21 0.56
N ARG A 16 -1.14 -23.80 1.64
CA ARG A 16 -1.77 -23.20 2.82
C ARG A 16 -2.58 -21.94 2.44
N GLN A 17 -2.02 -21.10 1.57
CA GLN A 17 -2.71 -19.88 1.12
C GLN A 17 -3.98 -20.20 0.32
N ARG A 18 -3.92 -21.17 -0.59
CA ARG A 18 -5.12 -21.61 -1.33
C ARG A 18 -6.19 -22.21 -0.42
N ILE A 19 -5.79 -22.96 0.62
CA ILE A 19 -6.74 -23.47 1.63
C ILE A 19 -7.37 -22.32 2.42
N ALA A 20 -6.60 -21.30 2.81
CA ALA A 20 -7.12 -20.11 3.50
C ALA A 20 -8.14 -19.34 2.64
N ILE A 21 -7.83 -19.14 1.34
CA ILE A 21 -8.75 -18.52 0.38
C ILE A 21 -10.02 -19.38 0.24
N ALA A 22 -9.89 -20.69 0.05
CA ALA A 22 -11.04 -21.60 -0.08
C ALA A 22 -11.92 -21.56 1.17
N ARG A 23 -11.32 -21.53 2.37
CA ARG A 23 -12.05 -21.41 3.64
C ARG A 23 -12.86 -20.12 3.73
N ALA A 24 -12.30 -18.99 3.30
CA ALA A 24 -13.00 -17.72 3.27
C ALA A 24 -14.18 -17.72 2.27
N LEU A 25 -14.04 -18.42 1.14
CA LEU A 25 -15.06 -18.49 0.08
C LEU A 25 -16.24 -19.41 0.40
N ILE A 26 -16.13 -20.30 1.40
CA ILE A 26 -17.24 -21.20 1.81
C ILE A 26 -18.47 -20.41 2.26
N LEU A 27 -18.27 -19.21 2.82
CA LEU A 27 -19.35 -18.34 3.27
C LEU A 27 -19.99 -17.51 2.14
N GLU A 28 -19.56 -17.70 0.90
CA GLU A 28 -20.00 -16.95 -0.28
C GLU A 28 -20.02 -15.41 -0.07
N PRO A 29 -18.90 -14.81 0.41
CA PRO A 29 -18.86 -13.39 0.73
C PRO A 29 -18.91 -12.53 -0.53
N GLU A 30 -19.46 -11.32 -0.41
CA GLU A 30 -19.36 -10.27 -1.44
C GLU A 30 -18.09 -9.43 -1.28
N PHE A 31 -17.52 -9.41 -0.06
CA PHE A 31 -16.34 -8.63 0.32
C PHE A 31 -15.33 -9.49 1.09
N MET A 32 -14.04 -9.40 0.70
CA MET A 32 -12.96 -10.12 1.37
C MET A 32 -11.82 -9.18 1.74
N VAL A 33 -11.30 -9.33 2.96
CA VAL A 33 -10.06 -8.68 3.39
C VAL A 33 -8.90 -9.66 3.19
N LEU A 34 -7.90 -9.23 2.45
CA LEU A 34 -6.70 -9.98 2.09
C LEU A 34 -5.48 -9.25 2.68
N ASP A 35 -5.10 -9.63 3.91
CA ASP A 35 -3.99 -9.02 4.62
C ASP A 35 -2.70 -9.80 4.33
N GLU A 36 -1.76 -9.15 3.61
CA GLU A 36 -0.46 -9.70 3.22
C GLU A 36 -0.55 -11.11 2.60
N PRO A 37 -1.48 -11.41 1.66
CA PRO A 37 -1.80 -12.79 1.28
C PRO A 37 -0.68 -13.48 0.50
N THR A 38 0.37 -12.77 0.11
CA THR A 38 1.48 -13.31 -0.69
C THR A 38 2.87 -13.04 -0.12
N SER A 39 2.98 -12.42 1.07
CA SER A 39 4.26 -11.97 1.64
C SER A 39 5.23 -13.11 1.97
N ALA A 40 4.73 -14.29 2.31
CA ALA A 40 5.53 -15.46 2.66
C ALA A 40 5.73 -16.46 1.50
N LEU A 41 5.46 -16.04 0.25
CA LEU A 41 5.52 -16.90 -0.92
C LEU A 41 6.67 -16.49 -1.84
N ASP A 42 7.28 -17.48 -2.51
CA ASP A 42 8.20 -17.20 -3.62
C ASP A 42 7.47 -16.55 -4.80
N VAL A 43 8.23 -15.86 -5.67
CA VAL A 43 7.67 -15.06 -6.78
C VAL A 43 6.77 -15.88 -7.71
N SER A 44 7.13 -17.14 -7.98
CA SER A 44 6.37 -18.01 -8.88
C SER A 44 5.02 -18.40 -8.27
N VAL A 45 5.01 -18.80 -7.01
CA VAL A 45 3.80 -19.18 -6.26
C VAL A 45 2.92 -17.95 -5.99
N GLN A 46 3.55 -16.80 -5.69
CA GLN A 46 2.87 -15.51 -5.56
C GLN A 46 2.06 -15.17 -6.82
N ALA A 47 2.67 -15.28 -8.01
CA ALA A 47 1.98 -15.02 -9.28
C ALA A 47 0.76 -15.95 -9.48
N GLN A 48 0.89 -17.23 -9.12
CA GLN A 48 -0.22 -18.19 -9.19
C GLN A 48 -1.38 -17.83 -8.26
N VAL A 49 -1.09 -17.37 -7.03
CA VAL A 49 -2.11 -16.95 -6.05
C VAL A 49 -2.81 -15.68 -6.51
N LEU A 50 -2.05 -14.71 -7.05
CA LEU A 50 -2.63 -13.47 -7.58
C LEU A 50 -3.55 -13.72 -8.77
N ASN A 51 -3.16 -14.58 -9.71
CA ASN A 51 -4.01 -14.97 -10.82
C ASN A 51 -5.29 -15.67 -10.34
N LEU A 52 -5.16 -16.57 -9.35
CA LEU A 52 -6.33 -17.22 -8.73
C LEU A 52 -7.29 -16.18 -8.12
N LEU A 53 -6.77 -15.19 -7.37
CA LEU A 53 -7.58 -14.12 -6.77
C LEU A 53 -8.29 -13.29 -7.84
N LYS A 54 -7.60 -12.94 -8.93
CA LYS A 54 -8.18 -12.19 -10.05
C LYS A 54 -9.29 -12.97 -10.76
N ASP A 55 -9.07 -14.26 -10.99
CA ASP A 55 -10.08 -15.17 -11.57
C ASP A 55 -11.32 -15.31 -10.67
N LEU A 56 -11.10 -15.42 -9.36
CA LEU A 56 -12.19 -15.51 -8.37
C LEU A 56 -12.98 -14.21 -8.30
N GLN A 57 -12.30 -13.06 -8.33
CA GLN A 57 -12.91 -11.74 -8.36
C GLN A 57 -13.86 -11.62 -9.56
N ALA A 58 -13.38 -11.96 -10.76
CA ALA A 58 -14.18 -11.89 -11.97
C ALA A 58 -15.36 -12.87 -11.97
N LYS A 59 -15.14 -14.15 -11.55
CA LYS A 59 -16.15 -15.20 -11.58
C LYS A 59 -17.25 -15.05 -10.52
N ARG A 60 -16.89 -14.48 -9.36
CA ARG A 60 -17.78 -14.37 -8.19
C ARG A 60 -18.22 -12.94 -7.90
N ASN A 61 -17.80 -11.96 -8.72
CA ASN A 61 -18.04 -10.52 -8.53
C ASN A 61 -17.64 -10.04 -7.11
N LEU A 62 -16.45 -10.46 -6.65
CA LEU A 62 -15.96 -10.17 -5.32
C LEU A 62 -15.34 -8.77 -5.25
N THR A 63 -15.58 -8.09 -4.14
CA THR A 63 -14.84 -6.88 -3.77
C THR A 63 -13.71 -7.25 -2.79
N TYR A 64 -12.48 -6.75 -3.05
CA TYR A 64 -11.33 -6.99 -2.19
C TYR A 64 -10.86 -5.71 -1.49
N LEU A 65 -10.56 -5.83 -0.19
CA LEU A 65 -9.61 -4.96 0.48
C LEU A 65 -8.28 -5.71 0.56
N PHE A 66 -7.35 -5.33 -0.32
CA PHE A 66 -6.04 -5.96 -0.42
C PHE A 66 -4.99 -5.11 0.29
N ILE A 67 -4.32 -5.64 1.31
CA ILE A 67 -3.28 -4.98 2.08
C ILE A 67 -1.93 -5.61 1.72
N SER A 68 -0.97 -4.79 1.31
CA SER A 68 0.37 -5.26 0.96
C SER A 68 1.39 -4.13 1.02
N HIS A 69 2.64 -4.46 1.32
CA HIS A 69 3.78 -3.56 1.17
C HIS A 69 4.44 -3.67 -0.23
N ASN A 70 4.04 -4.63 -1.06
CA ASN A 70 4.60 -4.81 -2.40
C ASN A 70 3.76 -4.06 -3.44
N LEU A 71 4.26 -2.89 -3.86
CA LEU A 71 3.57 -2.01 -4.80
C LEU A 71 3.37 -2.63 -6.19
N SER A 72 4.26 -3.52 -6.64
CA SER A 72 4.08 -4.22 -7.93
C SER A 72 2.87 -5.15 -7.89
N VAL A 73 2.63 -5.81 -6.76
CA VAL A 73 1.46 -6.64 -6.53
C VAL A 73 0.18 -5.80 -6.49
N VAL A 74 0.24 -4.68 -5.76
CA VAL A 74 -0.87 -3.72 -5.69
C VAL A 74 -1.23 -3.21 -7.09
N ARG A 75 -0.24 -2.80 -7.89
CA ARG A 75 -0.45 -2.35 -9.28
C ARG A 75 -1.12 -3.41 -10.15
N TYR A 76 -0.79 -4.69 -9.93
CA TYR A 76 -1.35 -5.80 -10.72
C TYR A 76 -2.82 -6.09 -10.41
N LEU A 77 -3.23 -5.95 -9.13
CA LEU A 77 -4.53 -6.43 -8.66
C LEU A 77 -5.55 -5.30 -8.44
N ALA A 78 -5.11 -4.12 -7.99
CA ALA A 78 -6.00 -3.08 -7.49
C ALA A 78 -6.57 -2.19 -8.61
N ASP A 79 -7.80 -1.72 -8.42
CA ASP A 79 -8.42 -0.66 -9.22
C ASP A 79 -8.13 0.71 -8.59
N THR A 80 -8.16 0.79 -7.26
CA THR A 80 -7.90 1.98 -6.46
C THR A 80 -6.87 1.65 -5.40
N VAL A 81 -5.95 2.59 -5.15
CA VAL A 81 -4.88 2.44 -4.17
C VAL A 81 -4.99 3.53 -3.13
N ALA A 82 -4.86 3.15 -1.85
CA ALA A 82 -4.73 4.07 -0.73
C ALA A 82 -3.36 3.85 -0.06
N ILE A 83 -2.57 4.90 0.03
CA ILE A 83 -1.26 4.88 0.70
C ILE A 83 -1.44 5.30 2.15
N MET A 84 -0.97 4.45 3.06
CA MET A 84 -1.05 4.69 4.51
C MET A 84 0.34 4.98 5.09
N TYR A 85 0.42 6.00 5.96
CA TYR A 85 1.60 6.32 6.75
C TYR A 85 1.21 6.55 8.20
N LEU A 86 1.83 5.84 9.15
CA LEU A 86 1.52 5.90 10.60
C LEU A 86 0.00 5.89 10.91
N GLY A 87 -0.73 4.94 10.30
CA GLY A 87 -2.17 4.77 10.54
C GLY A 87 -3.08 5.79 9.86
N LYS A 88 -2.56 6.68 9.02
CA LYS A 88 -3.33 7.69 8.28
C LYS A 88 -3.21 7.47 6.78
N ILE A 89 -4.34 7.54 6.06
CA ILE A 89 -4.30 7.57 4.60
C ILE A 89 -3.80 8.94 4.17
N VAL A 90 -2.70 8.97 3.44
CA VAL A 90 -2.04 10.19 2.99
C VAL A 90 -2.35 10.51 1.53
N GLU A 91 -2.64 9.50 0.73
CA GLU A 91 -3.03 9.64 -0.67
C GLU A 91 -3.92 8.47 -1.08
N GLN A 92 -4.95 8.74 -1.90
CA GLN A 92 -5.79 7.73 -2.53
C GLN A 92 -6.08 8.16 -3.96
N ALA A 93 -5.96 7.22 -4.91
CA ALA A 93 -6.30 7.47 -6.31
C ALA A 93 -6.54 6.15 -7.06
N PRO A 94 -7.14 6.19 -8.26
CA PRO A 94 -7.09 5.08 -9.21
C PRO A 94 -5.63 4.64 -9.44
N VAL A 95 -5.41 3.34 -9.61
CA VAL A 95 -4.05 2.76 -9.69
C VAL A 95 -3.19 3.47 -10.73
N GLU A 96 -3.69 3.66 -11.93
CA GLU A 96 -2.93 4.32 -13.00
C GLU A 96 -2.57 5.78 -12.68
N THR A 97 -3.47 6.51 -12.02
CA THR A 97 -3.23 7.89 -11.61
C THR A 97 -2.15 7.94 -10.53
N LEU A 98 -2.23 7.08 -9.52
CA LEU A 98 -1.28 7.07 -8.41
C LEU A 98 0.14 6.69 -8.87
N PHE A 99 0.27 5.71 -9.77
CA PHE A 99 1.57 5.27 -10.26
C PHE A 99 2.20 6.24 -11.28
N ASN A 100 1.40 6.94 -12.09
CA ASN A 100 1.91 7.86 -13.11
C ASN A 100 2.06 9.30 -12.60
N ASN A 101 1.27 9.72 -11.61
CA ASN A 101 1.24 11.10 -11.10
C ASN A 101 0.99 11.15 -9.59
N PRO A 102 1.87 10.53 -8.77
CA PRO A 102 1.78 10.59 -7.33
C PRO A 102 1.91 12.03 -6.83
N LYS A 103 1.17 12.38 -5.77
CA LYS A 103 1.13 13.75 -5.23
C LYS A 103 1.83 13.85 -3.89
N HIS A 104 1.59 12.89 -2.99
CA HIS A 104 2.19 12.95 -1.67
C HIS A 104 3.68 12.60 -1.71
N PRO A 105 4.56 13.38 -1.04
CA PRO A 105 6.02 13.11 -1.04
C PRO A 105 6.39 11.70 -0.58
N TYR A 106 5.64 11.11 0.34
CA TYR A 106 5.84 9.72 0.76
C TYR A 106 5.52 8.73 -0.37
N THR A 107 4.42 8.92 -1.11
CA THR A 107 4.06 8.09 -2.26
C THR A 107 5.13 8.16 -3.34
N ILE A 108 5.62 9.37 -3.64
CA ILE A 108 6.71 9.59 -4.61
C ILE A 108 7.95 8.81 -4.19
N SER A 109 8.36 8.90 -2.92
CA SER A 109 9.53 8.18 -2.41
C SER A 109 9.33 6.66 -2.44
N LEU A 110 8.11 6.15 -2.12
CA LEU A 110 7.81 4.72 -2.23
C LEU A 110 7.91 4.21 -3.67
N LEU A 111 7.34 4.94 -4.63
CA LEU A 111 7.38 4.57 -6.04
C LEU A 111 8.80 4.63 -6.62
N ASN A 112 9.59 5.63 -6.21
CA ASN A 112 10.99 5.75 -6.62
C ASN A 112 11.87 4.64 -6.04
N SER A 113 11.44 3.96 -4.98
CA SER A 113 12.17 2.82 -4.41
C SER A 113 11.94 1.50 -5.16
N ILE A 114 11.00 1.45 -6.09
CA ILE A 114 10.77 0.27 -6.94
C ILE A 114 11.88 0.23 -8.00
N PRO A 115 12.68 -0.84 -8.08
CA PRO A 115 13.66 -0.99 -9.15
C PRO A 115 12.98 -1.02 -10.52
N ASP A 116 13.25 -0.03 -11.34
CA ASP A 116 12.81 -0.03 -12.76
C ASP A 116 13.87 -0.72 -13.60
N LEU A 117 13.48 -1.70 -14.41
CA LEU A 117 14.39 -2.44 -15.29
C LEU A 117 14.89 -1.60 -16.48
N GLY A 118 14.33 -0.40 -16.70
CA GLY A 118 14.63 0.44 -17.86
C GLY A 118 15.53 1.65 -17.60
N GLU A 119 15.47 2.27 -16.44
CA GLU A 119 16.25 3.46 -16.09
C GLU A 119 16.84 3.31 -14.68
N GLN A 120 18.16 3.41 -14.59
CA GLN A 120 18.85 3.51 -13.29
C GLN A 120 18.64 4.92 -12.73
N LYS A 121 17.47 5.17 -12.12
CA LYS A 121 17.31 6.36 -11.29
C LYS A 121 18.14 6.15 -10.00
N PRO A 122 18.92 7.13 -9.56
CA PRO A 122 19.61 7.03 -8.28
C PRO A 122 18.59 6.80 -7.17
N PHE A 123 18.81 5.74 -6.39
CA PHE A 123 17.99 5.45 -5.22
C PHE A 123 18.23 6.53 -4.16
N GLU A 124 17.25 7.37 -3.93
CA GLU A 124 17.27 8.35 -2.84
C GLU A 124 16.47 7.81 -1.66
N PRO A 125 17.14 7.22 -0.64
CA PRO A 125 16.45 6.72 0.53
C PRO A 125 15.81 7.87 1.30
N LEU A 126 14.62 7.61 1.88
CA LEU A 126 14.01 8.56 2.81
C LEU A 126 14.94 8.80 4.01
N ILE A 127 15.18 10.06 4.33
CA ILE A 127 16.02 10.48 5.45
C ILE A 127 15.32 10.14 6.78
N GLY A 128 16.11 9.62 7.72
CA GLY A 128 15.68 9.35 9.09
C GLY A 128 14.84 8.07 9.28
N ASP A 129 14.69 7.66 10.53
CA ASP A 129 13.93 6.49 10.93
C ASP A 129 12.41 6.75 10.92
N VAL A 130 11.63 5.68 10.82
CA VAL A 130 10.17 5.77 10.94
C VAL A 130 9.83 6.13 12.40
N PRO A 131 9.11 7.24 12.66
CA PRO A 131 8.70 7.60 14.01
C PRO A 131 7.85 6.51 14.67
N SER A 132 7.89 6.45 16.00
CA SER A 132 7.08 5.48 16.73
C SER A 132 5.58 5.71 16.49
N PRO A 133 4.81 4.68 16.15
CA PRO A 133 3.37 4.81 16.02
C PRO A 133 2.65 5.08 17.34
N LEU A 134 3.31 4.85 18.49
CA LEU A 134 2.78 5.17 19.82
C LEU A 134 2.85 6.68 20.12
N HIS A 135 3.82 7.36 19.52
CA HIS A 135 4.03 8.80 19.68
C HIS A 135 4.28 9.42 18.28
N PRO A 136 3.25 9.46 17.43
CA PRO A 136 3.40 9.99 16.08
C PRO A 136 3.72 11.50 16.14
N PRO A 137 4.47 12.03 15.17
CA PRO A 137 4.69 13.47 15.06
C PRO A 137 3.37 14.25 15.04
N ALA A 138 3.33 15.42 15.67
CA ALA A 138 2.17 16.29 15.65
C ALA A 138 1.87 16.78 14.23
N ALA A 139 0.60 17.09 13.96
CA ALA A 139 0.13 17.61 12.68
C ALA A 139 0.43 16.66 11.49
N CYS A 140 1.22 17.05 10.50
CA CYS A 140 1.59 16.16 9.41
C CYS A 140 2.56 15.07 9.92
N ASN A 141 2.11 13.83 10.02
CA ASN A 141 2.93 12.73 10.55
C ASN A 141 4.21 12.47 9.73
N PHE A 142 4.23 12.87 8.46
CA PHE A 142 5.38 12.65 7.57
C PHE A 142 6.40 13.79 7.58
N HIS A 143 6.10 14.96 8.17
CA HIS A 143 6.96 16.14 8.08
C HIS A 143 8.45 15.88 8.49
N PRO A 144 8.78 15.07 9.51
CA PRO A 144 10.19 14.88 9.89
C PRO A 144 11.04 14.16 8.83
N ARG A 145 10.38 13.49 7.87
CA ARG A 145 11.02 12.72 6.79
C ARG A 145 10.66 13.25 5.40
N CYS A 146 9.90 14.34 5.34
CA CYS A 146 9.43 14.91 4.08
C CYS A 146 10.52 15.71 3.38
N PRO A 147 10.96 15.34 2.17
CA PRO A 147 11.99 16.08 1.45
C PRO A 147 11.61 17.56 1.21
N ILE A 148 10.33 17.84 0.98
CA ILE A 148 9.86 19.22 0.80
C ILE A 148 10.04 20.00 2.10
N PHE A 149 9.59 19.47 3.24
CA PHE A 149 9.72 20.13 4.53
C PHE A 149 11.20 20.33 4.95
N LEU A 150 12.06 19.34 4.71
CA LEU A 150 13.47 19.41 5.07
C LEU A 150 14.25 20.45 4.25
N ASN A 151 13.78 20.77 3.04
CA ASN A 151 14.37 21.80 2.18
C ASN A 151 13.72 23.19 2.34
N GLU A 152 12.65 23.29 3.17
CA GLU A 152 12.00 24.57 3.46
C GLU A 152 12.79 25.44 4.43
N GLU A 153 12.69 26.76 4.28
CA GLU A 153 13.23 27.69 5.26
C GLU A 153 12.54 27.52 6.62
N PRO A 154 13.31 27.45 7.72
CA PRO A 154 12.75 27.38 9.07
C PRO A 154 11.78 28.55 9.33
N GLY A 155 10.52 28.20 9.67
CA GLY A 155 9.51 29.22 9.95
C GLY A 155 8.73 29.73 8.74
N SER A 156 8.95 29.19 7.54
CA SER A 156 8.11 29.45 6.36
C SER A 156 6.64 29.13 6.65
N SER A 157 5.74 29.66 5.84
CA SER A 157 4.29 29.36 5.96
C SER A 157 4.01 27.86 5.86
N LEU A 158 4.66 27.15 4.92
CA LEU A 158 4.54 25.72 4.72
C LEU A 158 5.09 24.94 5.93
N ALA A 159 6.30 25.29 6.40
CA ALA A 159 6.89 24.63 7.56
C ALA A 159 6.01 24.77 8.82
N LYS A 160 5.42 25.95 9.05
CA LYS A 160 4.47 26.15 10.16
C LYS A 160 3.22 25.30 10.02
N LYS A 161 2.60 25.25 8.85
CA LYS A 161 1.43 24.40 8.60
C LYS A 161 1.77 22.93 8.86
N CYS A 162 2.87 22.42 8.34
CA CYS A 162 3.29 21.02 8.50
C CYS A 162 3.49 20.60 9.97
N THR A 163 3.89 21.53 10.85
CA THR A 163 4.16 21.26 12.27
C THR A 163 2.99 21.54 13.22
N SER A 164 2.01 22.34 12.79
CA SER A 164 0.92 22.81 13.65
C SER A 164 -0.48 22.33 13.23
N GLN A 165 -0.67 21.91 11.98
CA GLN A 165 -1.99 21.56 11.44
C GLN A 165 -1.92 20.20 10.72
N TYR A 166 -2.92 19.35 10.95
CA TYR A 166 -3.06 18.13 10.16
C TYR A 166 -3.56 18.49 8.75
N PRO A 167 -2.94 17.97 7.66
CA PRO A 167 -3.34 18.32 6.31
C PRO A 167 -4.78 17.88 6.01
N GLU A 168 -5.57 18.79 5.43
CA GLU A 168 -6.91 18.50 4.96
C GLU A 168 -6.87 17.67 3.66
N ILE A 169 -8.04 17.19 3.23
CA ILE A 169 -8.19 16.47 1.97
C ILE A 169 -8.23 17.46 0.82
N TRP A 170 -7.32 17.29 -0.14
CA TRP A 170 -7.33 17.97 -1.44
C TRP A 170 -7.70 16.99 -2.54
N GLY A 171 -8.78 17.26 -3.23
CA GLY A 171 -9.35 16.40 -4.26
C GLY A 171 -10.78 15.98 -3.96
N ASP A 172 -11.20 14.87 -4.53
CA ASP A 172 -12.53 14.29 -4.33
C ASP A 172 -12.46 12.94 -3.57
N LYS A 173 -13.62 12.32 -3.31
CA LYS A 173 -13.70 11.07 -2.54
C LYS A 173 -12.93 9.89 -3.17
N ASN A 174 -12.65 9.93 -4.47
CA ASN A 174 -12.00 8.84 -5.20
C ASN A 174 -10.52 9.12 -5.51
N CYS A 175 -10.13 10.42 -5.52
CA CYS A 175 -8.78 10.84 -5.83
C CYS A 175 -8.41 12.04 -4.95
N TYR A 176 -7.62 11.82 -3.91
CA TYR A 176 -7.23 12.88 -2.97
C TYR A 176 -5.84 12.67 -2.37
N VAL A 177 -5.30 13.77 -1.87
CA VAL A 177 -4.04 13.81 -1.11
C VAL A 177 -4.21 14.64 0.16
N ARG A 178 -3.46 14.27 1.20
CA ARG A 178 -3.34 15.03 2.46
C ARG A 178 -1.93 15.59 2.59
N CYS A 179 -1.69 16.73 1.97
CA CYS A 179 -0.38 17.37 1.97
C CYS A 179 -0.52 18.89 1.81
N HIS A 180 0.09 19.67 2.71
CA HIS A 180 0.07 21.14 2.62
C HIS A 180 0.85 21.71 1.42
N ALA A 181 1.76 20.95 0.84
CA ALA A 181 2.46 21.35 -0.38
C ALA A 181 1.65 21.12 -1.67
N CYS A 182 0.48 20.48 -1.58
CA CYS A 182 -0.42 20.23 -2.71
C CYS A 182 -1.64 21.17 -2.67
N GLU A 183 -1.72 22.05 -1.66
CA GLU A 183 -2.77 23.09 -1.50
C GLU A 183 -2.70 24.18 -2.54
#